data_87e1942461c64464bd3683d6df7df664
#
_entry.id   87e1942461c64464bd3683d6df7df664
#
_cell.length_a   1.000
_cell.length_b   1.000
_cell.length_c   1.000
_cell.angle_alpha   90.00
_cell.angle_beta   90.00
_cell.angle_gamma   90.00
#
_symmetry.space_group_name_H-M   'P 1'
#
loop_
_entity.id
_entity.type
_entity.pdbx_description
1 polymer ?
#
loop_
_entity_poly.entity_id
_entity_poly.type
_entity_poly.pdbx_seq_one_letter_code
_entity_poly.pdbx_strand_id
1 'polypeptide(L)'
;MKKITLHNFRCFENLSLEFSGKMNLLIGDNASGKTTIIRAVRTALSSYFTGFSDGNTRFSGLSKDDFRIIKTETGIANEEPIHIDFEWFDTSNSLQLKSPKSQTLQIPLKQIKALGSHTYKFLYVNNKQLLPLPLITSFSTADIHKPRRFGTSVFKQYEHKPSFGYFECLHGDGFMDYWTLRLLALQEGNTGKLEIEGVLNAIASALGSDGCNVISKAEIRPIQGKVYYYLTDGRVIDTDNLSDGLRRIVNIVLDISFRCMLLNKGIYGSDSCTKTAGTVLIDEIDLHLHPSLQSVVMKGLQFAFPKLQFIITSHAPMIMTGIPMDDDNKIIKLSYDSKDGYTAHEIQTYGMDASTIIEAVLGVIPRSALVDAKLNKLFDLIDNEDYEPATEKLREMKQQFGDNLPDLSKADAMLNFLMVGEDDSH
;
A
#
# COMPACT_ATOMS: atom_id res chain seq x y z
N MET A 1 5.45 -9.06 -9.81
CA MET A 1 5.83 -8.05 -10.83
C MET A 1 7.29 -7.74 -10.65
N LYS A 2 8.14 -7.97 -11.68
CA LYS A 2 9.58 -7.71 -11.59
C LYS A 2 9.94 -6.33 -12.15
N LYS A 3 9.36 -6.01 -13.30
CA LYS A 3 9.64 -4.76 -14.01
C LYS A 3 8.40 -4.26 -14.74
N ILE A 4 8.26 -2.95 -14.85
CA ILE A 4 7.28 -2.30 -15.70
C ILE A 4 7.92 -1.08 -16.39
N THR A 5 7.65 -0.92 -17.68
CA THR A 5 8.10 0.23 -18.47
C THR A 5 6.89 0.85 -19.15
N LEU A 6 6.72 2.15 -18.97
CA LEU A 6 5.58 2.93 -19.43
C LEU A 6 6.04 3.88 -20.54
N HIS A 7 5.29 3.95 -21.63
CA HIS A 7 5.49 4.91 -22.71
C HIS A 7 4.15 5.58 -23.02
N ASN A 8 4.13 6.90 -23.03
CA ASN A 8 2.96 7.76 -23.32
C ASN A 8 1.73 7.40 -22.49
N PHE A 9 1.96 7.00 -21.22
CA PHE A 9 0.89 6.55 -20.33
C PHE A 9 0.56 7.63 -19.31
N ARG A 10 -0.60 8.27 -19.43
CA ARG A 10 -1.12 9.35 -18.56
C ARG A 10 -0.12 10.49 -18.39
N CYS A 11 0.51 10.62 -17.22
CA CYS A 11 1.51 11.66 -16.98
C CYS A 11 2.91 11.29 -17.47
N PHE A 12 3.19 10.01 -17.71
CA PHE A 12 4.53 9.53 -18.07
C PHE A 12 4.74 9.50 -19.57
N GLU A 13 5.79 10.15 -20.04
CA GLU A 13 6.35 9.98 -21.37
C GLU A 13 7.11 8.67 -21.44
N ASN A 14 8.10 8.53 -20.57
CA ASN A 14 8.88 7.32 -20.39
C ASN A 14 9.18 7.12 -18.91
N LEU A 15 8.87 5.95 -18.37
CA LEU A 15 9.24 5.58 -17.00
C LEU A 15 9.49 4.09 -16.93
N SER A 16 10.60 3.67 -16.33
CA SER A 16 10.88 2.26 -16.05
C SER A 16 11.09 2.05 -14.57
N LEU A 17 10.44 1.03 -14.01
CA LEU A 17 10.53 0.68 -12.59
C LEU A 17 10.83 -0.81 -12.44
N GLU A 18 11.73 -1.11 -11.50
CA GLU A 18 12.03 -2.46 -11.04
C GLU A 18 11.59 -2.62 -9.60
N PHE A 19 10.84 -3.68 -9.35
CA PHE A 19 10.27 -3.98 -8.04
C PHE A 19 11.05 -5.09 -7.34
N SER A 20 11.14 -5.00 -6.02
CA SER A 20 11.63 -6.07 -5.15
C SER A 20 10.61 -7.19 -4.99
N GLY A 21 11.06 -8.32 -4.45
CA GLY A 21 10.20 -9.49 -4.26
C GLY A 21 9.12 -9.34 -3.19
N LYS A 22 9.27 -8.42 -2.22
CA LYS A 22 8.34 -8.27 -1.10
C LYS A 22 7.67 -6.93 -1.04
N MET A 23 8.34 -5.90 -0.51
CA MET A 23 7.71 -4.61 -0.25
C MET A 23 8.25 -3.53 -1.20
N ASN A 24 7.33 -2.85 -1.88
CA ASN A 24 7.67 -1.72 -2.74
C ASN A 24 6.76 -0.54 -2.36
N LEU A 25 7.33 0.45 -1.69
CA LEU A 25 6.63 1.65 -1.31
C LEU A 25 6.90 2.76 -2.33
N LEU A 26 5.86 3.25 -2.99
CA LEU A 26 5.91 4.39 -3.89
C LEU A 26 5.53 5.66 -3.11
N ILE A 27 6.43 6.62 -3.08
CA ILE A 27 6.22 7.91 -2.41
C ILE A 27 6.43 9.07 -3.39
N GLY A 28 6.06 10.24 -2.97
CA GLY A 28 6.25 11.49 -3.75
C GLY A 28 5.08 12.44 -3.54
N ASP A 29 5.18 13.62 -4.13
CA ASP A 29 4.18 14.68 -4.02
C ASP A 29 2.84 14.31 -4.65
N ASN A 30 1.82 15.14 -4.42
CA ASN A 30 0.58 15.05 -5.15
C ASN A 30 0.85 15.22 -6.65
N ALA A 31 0.16 14.45 -7.47
CA ALA A 31 0.34 14.39 -8.92
C ALA A 31 1.70 13.85 -9.41
N SER A 32 2.56 13.27 -8.54
CA SER A 32 3.80 12.60 -8.97
C SER A 32 3.60 11.30 -9.74
N GLY A 33 2.36 10.82 -9.88
CA GLY A 33 2.04 9.65 -10.69
C GLY A 33 1.91 8.32 -9.93
N LYS A 34 1.91 8.30 -8.58
CA LYS A 34 1.79 7.06 -7.76
C LYS A 34 0.60 6.20 -8.14
N THR A 35 -0.61 6.76 -8.12
CA THR A 35 -1.85 6.07 -8.53
C THR A 35 -1.81 5.65 -10.00
N THR A 36 -1.10 6.39 -10.84
CA THR A 36 -0.90 6.04 -12.25
C THR A 36 -0.07 4.75 -12.40
N ILE A 37 0.97 4.58 -11.58
CA ILE A 37 1.76 3.33 -11.54
C ILE A 37 0.90 2.17 -11.04
N ILE A 38 0.14 2.35 -9.95
CA ILE A 38 -0.79 1.32 -9.45
C ILE A 38 -1.77 0.90 -10.57
N ARG A 39 -2.31 1.87 -11.32
CA ARG A 39 -3.19 1.57 -12.45
C ARG A 39 -2.48 0.80 -13.56
N ALA A 40 -1.26 1.17 -13.93
CA ALA A 40 -0.48 0.46 -14.95
C ALA A 40 -0.20 -0.99 -14.53
N VAL A 41 0.26 -1.20 -13.30
CA VAL A 41 0.52 -2.54 -12.75
C VAL A 41 -0.79 -3.34 -12.67
N ARG A 42 -1.90 -2.75 -12.22
CA ARG A 42 -3.22 -3.38 -12.18
C ARG A 42 -3.66 -3.85 -13.58
N THR A 43 -3.49 -3.00 -14.58
CA THR A 43 -3.81 -3.35 -15.98
C THR A 43 -2.92 -4.49 -16.49
N ALA A 44 -1.62 -4.45 -16.19
CA ALA A 44 -0.68 -5.52 -16.55
C ALA A 44 -1.06 -6.85 -15.87
N LEU A 45 -1.36 -6.85 -14.57
CA LEU A 45 -1.79 -8.04 -13.82
C LEU A 45 -3.10 -8.62 -14.36
N SER A 46 -4.04 -7.76 -14.79
CA SER A 46 -5.32 -8.22 -15.35
C SER A 46 -5.16 -9.04 -16.62
N SER A 47 -4.03 -8.90 -17.33
CA SER A 47 -3.75 -9.64 -18.55
C SER A 47 -3.65 -11.16 -18.35
N TYR A 48 -3.32 -11.59 -17.12
CA TYR A 48 -3.34 -13.00 -16.73
C TYR A 48 -4.71 -13.65 -16.94
N PHE A 49 -5.77 -12.89 -16.69
CA PHE A 49 -7.15 -13.36 -16.83
C PHE A 49 -7.62 -13.50 -18.27
N THR A 50 -6.85 -13.04 -19.26
CA THR A 50 -7.16 -13.33 -20.66
C THR A 50 -7.12 -14.82 -20.99
N GLY A 51 -6.45 -15.61 -20.14
CA GLY A 51 -6.39 -17.08 -20.23
C GLY A 51 -7.55 -17.80 -19.52
N PHE A 52 -8.39 -17.11 -18.75
CA PHE A 52 -9.51 -17.69 -18.00
C PHE A 52 -10.83 -17.59 -18.77
N SER A 53 -11.73 -18.55 -18.57
CA SER A 53 -13.02 -18.61 -19.28
C SER A 53 -14.24 -18.70 -18.37
N ASP A 54 -14.09 -18.57 -17.05
CA ASP A 54 -15.16 -18.81 -16.10
C ASP A 54 -16.03 -17.60 -15.73
N GLY A 55 -15.67 -16.41 -16.23
CA GLY A 55 -16.40 -15.17 -16.01
C GLY A 55 -16.20 -14.50 -14.64
N ASN A 56 -15.43 -15.12 -13.72
CA ASN A 56 -15.08 -14.51 -12.42
C ASN A 56 -14.05 -13.39 -12.55
N THR A 57 -13.34 -13.38 -13.65
CA THR A 57 -12.19 -12.55 -13.89
C THR A 57 -12.35 -11.84 -15.21
N ARG A 58 -11.91 -10.59 -15.27
CA ARG A 58 -11.97 -9.79 -16.50
C ARG A 58 -10.63 -9.13 -16.75
N PHE A 59 -10.21 -9.17 -18.01
CA PHE A 59 -9.14 -8.33 -18.49
C PHE A 59 -9.61 -6.88 -18.53
N SER A 60 -8.87 -6.02 -17.85
CA SER A 60 -9.06 -4.57 -17.89
C SER A 60 -8.00 -3.95 -18.80
N GLY A 61 -8.32 -3.78 -20.07
CA GLY A 61 -7.40 -3.18 -21.04
C GLY A 61 -7.18 -1.69 -20.83
N LEU A 62 -6.31 -1.13 -21.67
CA LEU A 62 -6.08 0.30 -21.76
C LEU A 62 -7.31 1.01 -22.35
N SER A 63 -7.56 2.23 -21.92
CA SER A 63 -8.68 3.08 -22.34
C SER A 63 -8.19 4.40 -22.93
N LYS A 64 -9.10 5.15 -23.55
CA LYS A 64 -8.82 6.50 -24.04
C LYS A 64 -8.32 7.47 -22.96
N ASP A 65 -8.71 7.24 -21.70
CA ASP A 65 -8.32 8.09 -20.58
C ASP A 65 -6.90 7.79 -20.06
N ASP A 66 -6.22 6.83 -20.68
CA ASP A 66 -4.86 6.43 -20.33
C ASP A 66 -3.79 7.05 -21.24
N PHE A 67 -4.20 7.76 -22.29
CA PHE A 67 -3.25 8.51 -23.14
C PHE A 67 -2.64 9.67 -22.38
N ARG A 68 -1.37 9.93 -22.65
CA ARG A 68 -0.69 11.13 -22.21
C ARG A 68 -1.26 12.33 -22.96
N ILE A 69 -1.56 13.37 -22.22
CA ILE A 69 -2.07 14.63 -22.78
C ILE A 69 -0.91 15.61 -22.92
N ILE A 70 -0.69 16.11 -24.11
CA ILE A 70 0.34 17.09 -24.43
C ILE A 70 -0.27 18.37 -24.98
N LYS A 71 0.38 19.50 -24.70
CA LYS A 71 0.05 20.80 -25.28
C LYS A 71 0.77 20.93 -26.63
N THR A 72 0.02 21.19 -27.67
CA THR A 72 0.53 21.47 -29.03
C THR A 72 0.26 22.93 -29.42
N GLU A 73 0.82 23.38 -30.52
CA GLU A 73 0.58 24.72 -31.06
C GLU A 73 -0.91 24.98 -31.33
N THR A 74 -1.65 23.95 -31.69
CA THR A 74 -3.07 24.02 -32.10
C THR A 74 -4.03 23.68 -30.95
N GLY A 75 -3.53 23.37 -29.73
CA GLY A 75 -4.35 23.04 -28.55
C GLY A 75 -3.82 21.87 -27.75
N ILE A 76 -4.72 20.98 -27.36
CA ILE A 76 -4.41 19.78 -26.54
C ILE A 76 -4.58 18.53 -27.40
N ALA A 77 -3.59 17.63 -27.36
CA ALA A 77 -3.61 16.37 -28.10
C ALA A 77 -3.23 15.18 -27.20
N ASN A 78 -3.67 13.99 -27.61
CA ASN A 78 -3.19 12.75 -27.01
C ASN A 78 -1.89 12.33 -27.70
N GLU A 79 -0.93 11.88 -26.92
CA GLU A 79 0.30 11.31 -27.44
C GLU A 79 0.12 9.80 -27.67
N GLU A 80 0.31 9.41 -28.90
CA GLU A 80 0.05 8.05 -29.40
C GLU A 80 1.36 7.40 -29.91
N PRO A 81 1.51 6.08 -29.82
CA PRO A 81 0.70 5.09 -29.11
C PRO A 81 1.06 4.98 -27.63
N ILE A 82 0.20 4.30 -26.82
CA ILE A 82 0.57 3.85 -25.48
C ILE A 82 1.24 2.48 -25.56
N HIS A 83 2.34 2.30 -24.80
CA HIS A 83 2.95 1.01 -24.56
C HIS A 83 3.21 0.82 -23.05
N ILE A 84 2.92 -0.39 -22.55
CA ILE A 84 3.29 -0.83 -21.20
C ILE A 84 3.98 -2.18 -21.34
N ASP A 85 5.30 -2.20 -21.18
CA ASP A 85 6.05 -3.46 -21.14
C ASP A 85 6.21 -3.92 -19.69
N PHE A 86 6.05 -5.22 -19.43
CA PHE A 86 6.14 -5.74 -18.08
C PHE A 86 6.70 -7.17 -18.03
N GLU A 87 7.40 -7.44 -16.91
CA GLU A 87 7.91 -8.76 -16.56
C GLU A 87 7.21 -9.28 -15.32
N TRP A 88 6.55 -10.43 -15.46
CA TRP A 88 5.85 -11.09 -14.37
C TRP A 88 5.85 -12.60 -14.56
N PHE A 89 6.14 -13.40 -13.51
CA PHE A 89 6.29 -14.85 -13.58
C PHE A 89 7.22 -15.32 -14.72
N ASP A 90 8.40 -14.71 -14.80
CA ASP A 90 9.42 -15.02 -15.81
C ASP A 90 8.91 -14.93 -17.25
N THR A 91 7.85 -14.17 -17.46
CA THR A 91 7.31 -13.84 -18.79
C THR A 91 7.44 -12.35 -19.07
N SER A 92 7.80 -12.02 -20.31
CA SER A 92 7.83 -10.63 -20.81
C SER A 92 6.65 -10.40 -21.74
N ASN A 93 5.87 -9.38 -21.46
CA ASN A 93 4.63 -9.08 -22.17
C ASN A 93 4.51 -7.57 -22.40
N SER A 94 3.66 -7.17 -23.35
CA SER A 94 3.38 -5.78 -23.65
C SER A 94 1.89 -5.53 -23.82
N LEU A 95 1.43 -4.40 -23.29
CA LEU A 95 0.10 -3.84 -23.55
C LEU A 95 0.25 -2.66 -24.50
N GLN A 96 -0.54 -2.64 -25.56
CA GLN A 96 -0.47 -1.58 -26.57
C GLN A 96 -1.86 -1.06 -26.91
N LEU A 97 -1.99 0.26 -27.00
CA LEU A 97 -3.17 0.95 -27.50
C LEU A 97 -2.73 1.97 -28.53
N LYS A 98 -3.10 1.75 -29.79
CA LYS A 98 -2.62 2.56 -30.93
C LYS A 98 -3.25 3.96 -30.96
N SER A 99 -4.54 4.05 -30.65
CA SER A 99 -5.28 5.31 -30.66
C SER A 99 -6.51 5.22 -29.76
N PRO A 100 -7.13 6.35 -29.35
CA PRO A 100 -8.31 6.38 -28.50
C PRO A 100 -9.54 5.60 -29.02
N LYS A 101 -9.58 5.36 -30.31
CA LYS A 101 -10.66 4.60 -30.99
C LYS A 101 -10.33 3.11 -31.17
N SER A 102 -9.11 2.69 -30.86
CA SER A 102 -8.68 1.29 -31.00
C SER A 102 -8.95 0.49 -29.72
N GLN A 103 -8.74 -0.82 -29.78
CA GLN A 103 -8.75 -1.70 -28.62
C GLN A 103 -7.32 -2.10 -28.24
N THR A 104 -7.11 -2.47 -26.98
CA THR A 104 -5.83 -2.99 -26.52
C THR A 104 -5.44 -4.24 -27.30
N LEU A 105 -4.22 -4.24 -27.89
CA LEU A 105 -3.72 -5.36 -28.65
C LEU A 105 -3.44 -6.55 -27.72
N GLN A 106 -3.94 -7.74 -28.07
CA GLN A 106 -3.75 -8.96 -27.28
C GLN A 106 -2.58 -9.84 -27.77
N ILE A 107 -2.07 -9.60 -28.96
CA ILE A 107 -0.96 -10.41 -29.52
C ILE A 107 0.29 -10.35 -28.64
N PRO A 108 0.70 -9.18 -28.10
CA PRO A 108 1.87 -9.09 -27.22
C PRO A 108 1.67 -9.76 -25.86
N LEU A 109 0.46 -10.19 -25.50
CA LEU A 109 0.11 -10.88 -24.25
C LEU A 109 0.17 -12.41 -24.36
N LYS A 110 0.73 -12.95 -25.43
CA LYS A 110 0.70 -14.39 -25.73
C LYS A 110 1.27 -15.25 -24.59
N GLN A 111 2.36 -14.81 -23.96
CA GLN A 111 3.01 -15.59 -22.90
C GLN A 111 2.16 -15.62 -21.62
N ILE A 112 1.71 -14.46 -21.14
CA ILE A 112 0.88 -14.38 -19.93
C ILE A 112 -0.49 -15.03 -20.12
N LYS A 113 -1.07 -14.93 -21.32
CA LYS A 113 -2.31 -15.61 -21.68
C LYS A 113 -2.14 -17.13 -21.68
N ALA A 114 -1.02 -17.64 -22.23
CA ALA A 114 -0.70 -19.07 -22.22
C ALA A 114 -0.52 -19.58 -20.77
N LEU A 115 0.16 -18.81 -19.92
CA LEU A 115 0.31 -19.12 -18.50
C LEU A 115 -1.06 -19.20 -17.80
N GLY A 116 -1.91 -18.19 -17.98
CA GLY A 116 -3.27 -18.16 -17.42
C GLY A 116 -4.12 -19.33 -17.92
N SER A 117 -4.09 -19.64 -19.22
CA SER A 117 -4.83 -20.76 -19.80
C SER A 117 -4.33 -22.12 -19.29
N HIS A 118 -3.00 -22.28 -19.16
CA HIS A 118 -2.41 -23.50 -18.61
C HIS A 118 -2.83 -23.67 -17.14
N THR A 119 -2.70 -22.62 -16.33
CA THR A 119 -3.10 -22.65 -14.94
C THR A 119 -4.59 -22.98 -14.79
N TYR A 120 -5.46 -22.32 -15.58
CA TYR A 120 -6.89 -22.55 -15.53
C TYR A 120 -7.26 -23.99 -15.94
N LYS A 121 -6.62 -24.54 -16.98
CA LYS A 121 -6.86 -25.91 -17.46
C LYS A 121 -6.48 -26.97 -16.44
N PHE A 122 -5.40 -26.75 -15.69
CA PHE A 122 -4.88 -27.73 -14.71
C PHE A 122 -5.28 -27.40 -13.27
N LEU A 123 -6.15 -26.40 -13.08
CA LEU A 123 -6.60 -25.98 -11.76
C LEU A 123 -7.20 -27.14 -10.98
N TYR A 124 -8.06 -27.92 -11.63
CA TYR A 124 -8.70 -29.09 -11.07
C TYR A 124 -8.70 -30.26 -12.05
N VAL A 125 -8.05 -31.32 -11.65
CA VAL A 125 -8.13 -32.62 -12.33
C VAL A 125 -8.70 -33.63 -11.34
N ASN A 126 -9.78 -34.30 -11.70
CA ASN A 126 -10.47 -35.27 -10.84
C ASN A 126 -10.84 -34.69 -9.45
N ASN A 127 -11.34 -33.45 -9.41
CA ASN A 127 -11.70 -32.73 -8.18
C ASN A 127 -10.55 -32.46 -7.21
N LYS A 128 -9.30 -32.58 -7.66
CA LYS A 128 -8.11 -32.27 -6.87
C LYS A 128 -7.35 -31.11 -7.49
N GLN A 129 -7.07 -30.09 -6.69
CA GLN A 129 -6.23 -28.97 -7.11
C GLN A 129 -4.77 -29.45 -7.26
N LEU A 130 -4.16 -29.17 -8.41
CA LEU A 130 -2.80 -29.63 -8.71
C LEU A 130 -1.74 -28.54 -8.59
N LEU A 131 -2.14 -27.28 -8.81
CA LEU A 131 -1.21 -26.15 -8.85
C LEU A 131 -1.66 -25.05 -7.89
N PRO A 132 -0.73 -24.42 -7.18
CA PRO A 132 -1.04 -23.22 -6.43
C PRO A 132 -1.34 -22.04 -7.37
N LEU A 133 -2.31 -21.24 -6.99
CA LEU A 133 -2.70 -20.04 -7.72
C LEU A 133 -2.03 -18.82 -7.11
N PRO A 134 -1.46 -17.92 -7.94
CA PRO A 134 -0.93 -16.66 -7.41
C PRO A 134 -2.07 -15.78 -6.93
N LEU A 135 -1.88 -15.13 -5.77
CA LEU A 135 -2.81 -14.08 -5.37
C LEU A 135 -2.61 -12.83 -6.24
N ILE A 136 -3.71 -12.27 -6.69
CA ILE A 136 -3.76 -10.96 -7.36
C ILE A 136 -4.91 -10.20 -6.72
N THR A 137 -4.62 -9.07 -6.09
CA THR A 137 -5.66 -8.18 -5.56
C THR A 137 -5.19 -6.73 -5.53
N SER A 138 -6.14 -5.79 -5.54
CA SER A 138 -5.86 -4.35 -5.53
C SER A 138 -6.84 -3.63 -4.63
N PHE A 139 -6.34 -2.73 -3.79
CA PHE A 139 -7.11 -1.84 -2.94
C PHE A 139 -6.86 -0.40 -3.39
N SER A 140 -7.91 0.35 -3.69
CA SER A 140 -7.83 1.71 -4.24
C SER A 140 -8.75 2.65 -3.47
N THR A 141 -8.30 3.88 -3.27
CA THR A 141 -9.11 4.95 -2.68
C THR A 141 -10.16 5.49 -3.65
N ALA A 142 -9.91 5.44 -4.95
CA ALA A 142 -10.84 5.91 -5.97
C ALA A 142 -12.17 5.13 -5.97
N ASP A 143 -12.12 3.87 -5.56
CA ASP A 143 -13.28 2.98 -5.52
C ASP A 143 -14.07 3.11 -4.20
N ILE A 144 -13.50 3.68 -3.13
CA ILE A 144 -14.19 3.97 -1.86
C ILE A 144 -15.35 4.95 -2.07
N HIS A 145 -15.19 5.92 -2.97
CA HIS A 145 -16.24 6.91 -3.26
C HIS A 145 -17.36 6.38 -4.15
N LYS A 146 -17.20 5.20 -4.75
CA LYS A 146 -18.21 4.54 -5.58
C LYS A 146 -18.26 3.04 -5.24
N PRO A 147 -18.62 2.68 -4.00
CA PRO A 147 -18.64 1.29 -3.59
C PRO A 147 -19.61 0.51 -4.48
N ARG A 148 -19.10 -0.55 -5.10
CA ARG A 148 -19.96 -1.49 -5.83
C ARG A 148 -20.62 -2.41 -4.80
N ARG A 149 -21.90 -2.20 -4.57
CA ARG A 149 -22.68 -3.11 -3.73
C ARG A 149 -23.14 -4.30 -4.57
N PHE A 150 -22.50 -5.44 -4.35
CA PHE A 150 -22.98 -6.70 -4.88
C PHE A 150 -24.00 -7.30 -3.90
N GLY A 151 -25.16 -7.70 -4.41
CA GLY A 151 -26.08 -8.51 -3.61
C GLY A 151 -25.50 -9.91 -3.36
N THR A 152 -25.86 -10.53 -2.24
CA THR A 152 -25.43 -11.91 -1.90
C THR A 152 -25.71 -12.92 -3.01
N SER A 153 -26.72 -12.67 -3.86
CA SER A 153 -27.05 -13.48 -5.03
C SER A 153 -25.93 -13.56 -6.07
N VAL A 154 -25.17 -12.49 -6.25
CA VAL A 154 -24.04 -12.45 -7.21
C VAL A 154 -22.92 -13.36 -6.72
N PHE A 155 -22.58 -13.29 -5.43
CA PHE A 155 -21.57 -14.18 -4.86
C PHE A 155 -21.97 -15.65 -4.97
N LYS A 156 -23.24 -15.99 -4.67
CA LYS A 156 -23.78 -17.36 -4.81
C LYS A 156 -23.63 -17.91 -6.23
N GLN A 157 -23.73 -17.05 -7.24
CA GLN A 157 -23.55 -17.45 -8.64
C GLN A 157 -22.12 -17.92 -8.95
N TYR A 158 -21.13 -17.37 -8.28
CA TYR A 158 -19.71 -17.57 -8.61
C TYR A 158 -18.92 -18.36 -7.57
N GLU A 159 -19.39 -18.44 -6.32
CA GLU A 159 -18.63 -19.03 -5.19
C GLU A 159 -18.29 -20.52 -5.36
N HIS A 160 -19.03 -21.24 -6.22
CA HIS A 160 -18.74 -22.65 -6.53
C HIS A 160 -17.60 -22.82 -7.56
N LYS A 161 -17.15 -21.74 -8.19
CA LYS A 161 -16.10 -21.79 -9.20
C LYS A 161 -14.72 -21.80 -8.56
N PRO A 162 -13.78 -22.63 -9.06
CA PRO A 162 -12.42 -22.73 -8.49
C PRO A 162 -11.65 -21.42 -8.43
N SER A 163 -11.94 -20.52 -9.38
CA SER A 163 -11.30 -19.21 -9.50
C SER A 163 -12.01 -18.11 -8.70
N PHE A 164 -12.97 -18.48 -7.82
CA PHE A 164 -13.75 -17.50 -7.06
C PHE A 164 -12.90 -16.55 -6.22
N GLY A 165 -11.73 -16.98 -5.74
CA GLY A 165 -10.78 -16.10 -5.06
C GLY A 165 -10.31 -14.90 -5.90
N TYR A 166 -10.49 -14.94 -7.23
CA TYR A 166 -10.24 -13.79 -8.13
C TYR A 166 -11.45 -12.92 -8.41
N PHE A 167 -12.63 -13.26 -7.88
CA PHE A 167 -13.82 -12.46 -8.14
C PHE A 167 -13.59 -11.00 -7.76
N GLU A 168 -13.72 -10.11 -8.78
CA GLU A 168 -13.53 -8.65 -8.65
C GLU A 168 -12.25 -8.22 -7.90
N CYS A 169 -11.19 -9.04 -7.94
CA CYS A 169 -9.97 -8.84 -7.15
C CYS A 169 -9.20 -7.55 -7.48
N LEU A 170 -9.44 -6.96 -8.65
CA LEU A 170 -8.78 -5.73 -9.11
C LEU A 170 -9.67 -4.48 -9.04
N HIS A 171 -10.82 -4.55 -8.34
CA HIS A 171 -11.77 -3.44 -8.28
C HIS A 171 -11.74 -2.60 -6.99
N GLY A 172 -10.85 -2.91 -6.05
CA GLY A 172 -10.26 -1.93 -5.17
C GLY A 172 -10.89 -1.64 -3.83
N ASP A 173 -12.11 -2.05 -3.49
CA ASP A 173 -12.71 -1.72 -2.19
C ASP A 173 -12.73 -2.88 -1.18
N GLY A 174 -12.29 -4.08 -1.60
CA GLY A 174 -12.41 -5.31 -0.80
C GLY A 174 -13.89 -5.67 -0.59
N PHE A 175 -14.14 -6.72 0.19
CA PHE A 175 -15.50 -7.20 0.41
C PHE A 175 -15.77 -7.49 1.90
N MET A 176 -15.45 -6.56 2.79
CA MET A 176 -15.51 -6.76 4.24
C MET A 176 -16.88 -7.30 4.69
N ASP A 177 -17.97 -6.71 4.22
CA ASP A 177 -19.31 -7.14 4.62
C ASP A 177 -19.61 -8.57 4.15
N TYR A 178 -19.22 -8.91 2.92
CA TYR A 178 -19.36 -10.26 2.39
C TYR A 178 -18.49 -11.27 3.14
N TRP A 179 -17.22 -10.95 3.40
CA TRP A 179 -16.32 -11.83 4.13
C TRP A 179 -16.78 -12.05 5.58
N THR A 180 -17.31 -11.02 6.22
CA THR A 180 -17.90 -11.11 7.56
C THR A 180 -19.12 -12.05 7.55
N LEU A 181 -20.04 -11.88 6.60
CA LEU A 181 -21.19 -12.79 6.44
C LEU A 181 -20.75 -14.22 6.12
N ARG A 182 -19.71 -14.40 5.33
CA ARG A 182 -19.15 -15.72 5.03
C ARG A 182 -18.58 -16.38 6.28
N LEU A 183 -17.82 -15.68 7.12
CA LEU A 183 -17.33 -16.20 8.41
C LEU A 183 -18.49 -16.68 9.29
N LEU A 184 -19.52 -15.87 9.41
CA LEU A 184 -20.72 -16.21 10.20
C LEU A 184 -21.40 -17.48 9.66
N ALA A 185 -21.62 -17.54 8.35
CA ALA A 185 -22.26 -18.70 7.72
C ALA A 185 -21.45 -19.99 7.84
N LEU A 186 -20.13 -19.92 7.67
CA LEU A 186 -19.23 -21.08 7.81
C LEU A 186 -19.22 -21.59 9.27
N GLN A 187 -19.20 -20.69 10.24
CA GLN A 187 -19.21 -21.02 11.66
C GLN A 187 -20.54 -21.61 12.09
N GLU A 188 -21.68 -21.03 11.66
CA GLU A 188 -23.04 -21.52 11.94
C GLU A 188 -23.26 -22.91 11.35
N GLY A 189 -22.85 -23.11 10.10
CA GLY A 189 -22.96 -24.39 9.41
C GLY A 189 -21.96 -25.44 9.89
N ASN A 190 -21.06 -25.12 10.82
CA ASN A 190 -19.95 -25.96 11.24
C ASN A 190 -19.14 -26.52 10.05
N THR A 191 -18.96 -25.70 9.03
CA THR A 191 -18.28 -26.01 7.77
C THR A 191 -17.03 -25.14 7.60
N GLY A 192 -16.18 -25.46 6.64
CA GLY A 192 -15.05 -24.60 6.29
C GLY A 192 -14.05 -24.34 7.41
N LYS A 193 -13.82 -25.30 8.31
CA LYS A 193 -12.91 -25.15 9.47
C LYS A 193 -11.53 -24.64 9.09
N LEU A 194 -10.93 -25.19 8.04
CA LEU A 194 -9.62 -24.75 7.52
C LEU A 194 -9.66 -23.27 7.06
N GLU A 195 -10.76 -22.88 6.43
CA GLU A 195 -10.93 -21.49 5.93
C GLU A 195 -11.05 -20.51 7.09
N ILE A 196 -11.85 -20.83 8.10
CA ILE A 196 -11.98 -20.03 9.33
C ILE A 196 -10.63 -19.94 10.05
N GLU A 197 -9.97 -21.07 10.28
CA GLU A 197 -8.66 -21.15 10.95
C GLU A 197 -7.62 -20.29 10.22
N GLY A 198 -7.46 -20.44 8.90
CA GLY A 198 -6.50 -19.67 8.12
C GLY A 198 -6.77 -18.16 8.16
N VAL A 199 -8.04 -17.75 8.11
CA VAL A 199 -8.42 -16.33 8.20
C VAL A 199 -8.17 -15.75 9.59
N LEU A 200 -8.56 -16.47 10.66
CA LEU A 200 -8.35 -16.01 12.04
C LEU A 200 -6.85 -15.93 12.39
N ASN A 201 -6.07 -16.92 11.93
CA ASN A 201 -4.60 -16.92 12.08
C ASN A 201 -3.96 -15.73 11.34
N ALA A 202 -4.44 -15.40 10.14
CA ALA A 202 -3.93 -14.24 9.41
C ALA A 202 -4.26 -12.91 10.11
N ILE A 203 -5.46 -12.78 10.68
CA ILE A 203 -5.84 -11.61 11.50
C ILE A 203 -4.92 -11.51 12.72
N ALA A 204 -4.73 -12.61 13.46
CA ALA A 204 -3.89 -12.64 14.64
C ALA A 204 -2.41 -12.34 14.31
N SER A 205 -1.92 -12.83 13.16
CA SER A 205 -0.55 -12.56 12.70
C SER A 205 -0.37 -11.12 12.24
N ALA A 206 -1.28 -10.59 11.41
CA ALA A 206 -1.15 -9.24 10.89
C ALA A 206 -1.35 -8.17 11.97
N LEU A 207 -2.36 -8.34 12.80
CA LEU A 207 -2.85 -7.30 13.72
C LEU A 207 -2.51 -7.56 15.18
N GLY A 208 -2.01 -8.76 15.53
CA GLY A 208 -1.61 -9.14 16.88
C GLY A 208 -0.23 -8.61 17.29
N SER A 209 0.31 -9.16 18.40
CA SER A 209 1.56 -8.72 19.04
C SER A 209 2.78 -8.73 18.12
N ASP A 210 2.87 -9.71 17.23
CA ASP A 210 4.01 -9.85 16.32
C ASP A 210 3.90 -8.95 15.08
N GLY A 211 2.65 -8.53 14.74
CA GLY A 211 2.31 -7.62 13.66
C GLY A 211 2.13 -6.18 14.11
N CYS A 212 0.89 -5.68 13.98
CA CYS A 212 0.53 -4.28 14.30
C CYS A 212 0.29 -4.02 15.79
N ASN A 213 0.16 -5.05 16.61
CA ASN A 213 -0.14 -4.97 18.05
C ASN A 213 -1.41 -4.15 18.38
N VAL A 214 -2.48 -4.40 17.66
CA VAL A 214 -3.75 -3.64 17.79
C VAL A 214 -4.96 -4.54 18.07
N ILE A 215 -4.99 -5.75 17.50
CA ILE A 215 -6.06 -6.73 17.70
C ILE A 215 -5.43 -8.05 18.11
N SER A 216 -5.70 -8.49 19.33
CA SER A 216 -5.14 -9.75 19.88
C SER A 216 -5.83 -10.99 19.31
N LYS A 217 -7.14 -10.92 19.03
CA LYS A 217 -7.90 -12.00 18.39
C LYS A 217 -9.21 -11.49 17.78
N ALA A 218 -9.76 -12.27 16.86
CA ALA A 218 -11.15 -12.12 16.41
C ALA A 218 -11.99 -13.33 16.86
N GLU A 219 -13.26 -13.10 17.15
CA GLU A 219 -14.21 -14.12 17.60
C GLU A 219 -15.51 -14.02 16.78
N ILE A 220 -15.92 -15.15 16.20
CA ILE A 220 -17.11 -15.24 15.37
C ILE A 220 -18.29 -15.68 16.24
N ARG A 221 -19.35 -14.88 16.32
CA ARG A 221 -20.56 -15.18 17.09
C ARG A 221 -21.80 -15.20 16.21
N PRO A 222 -22.14 -16.32 15.58
CA PRO A 222 -23.27 -16.43 14.62
C PRO A 222 -24.61 -16.07 15.25
N ILE A 223 -24.87 -16.50 16.50
CA ILE A 223 -26.14 -16.20 17.21
C ILE A 223 -26.37 -14.68 17.31
N GLN A 224 -25.28 -13.90 17.43
CA GLN A 224 -25.34 -12.44 17.50
C GLN A 224 -25.24 -11.77 16.12
N GLY A 225 -24.96 -12.55 15.06
CA GLY A 225 -24.76 -12.06 13.71
C GLY A 225 -23.51 -11.18 13.55
N LYS A 226 -22.48 -11.33 14.43
CA LYS A 226 -21.33 -10.42 14.51
C LYS A 226 -20.00 -11.13 14.65
N VAL A 227 -18.95 -10.46 14.19
CA VAL A 227 -17.56 -10.77 14.50
C VAL A 227 -17.04 -9.71 15.46
N TYR A 228 -16.43 -10.15 16.57
CA TYR A 228 -15.86 -9.30 17.61
C TYR A 228 -14.34 -9.30 17.52
N TYR A 229 -13.75 -8.14 17.65
CA TYR A 229 -12.31 -7.91 17.67
C TYR A 229 -11.90 -7.49 19.07
N TYR A 230 -10.99 -8.23 19.68
CA TYR A 230 -10.41 -7.95 20.97
C TYR A 230 -9.16 -7.12 20.78
N LEU A 231 -9.20 -5.87 21.19
CA LEU A 231 -8.05 -4.97 21.09
C LEU A 231 -7.01 -5.31 22.16
N THR A 232 -5.76 -4.96 21.88
CA THR A 232 -4.64 -5.18 22.85
C THR A 232 -4.75 -4.32 24.10
N ASP A 233 -5.52 -3.24 24.08
CA ASP A 233 -5.84 -2.39 25.22
C ASP A 233 -7.01 -2.90 26.10
N GLY A 234 -7.54 -4.09 25.79
CA GLY A 234 -8.62 -4.74 26.53
C GLY A 234 -10.04 -4.41 26.05
N ARG A 235 -10.22 -3.46 25.11
CA ARG A 235 -11.54 -3.18 24.53
C ARG A 235 -11.98 -4.29 23.59
N VAL A 236 -13.29 -4.46 23.48
CA VAL A 236 -13.92 -5.38 22.50
C VAL A 236 -14.85 -4.58 21.60
N ILE A 237 -14.67 -4.70 20.31
CA ILE A 237 -15.41 -3.93 19.30
C ILE A 237 -15.94 -4.90 18.25
N ASP A 238 -17.18 -4.75 17.84
CA ASP A 238 -17.74 -5.51 16.71
C ASP A 238 -17.41 -4.85 15.36
N THR A 239 -17.67 -5.58 14.27
CA THR A 239 -17.36 -5.13 12.90
C THR A 239 -17.99 -3.76 12.57
N ASP A 240 -19.21 -3.47 13.06
CA ASP A 240 -19.93 -2.25 12.71
C ASP A 240 -19.33 -1.00 13.39
N ASN A 241 -18.71 -1.21 14.55
CA ASN A 241 -18.18 -0.16 15.41
C ASN A 241 -16.65 0.05 15.28
N LEU A 242 -15.99 -0.60 14.32
CA LEU A 242 -14.59 -0.32 14.00
C LEU A 242 -14.44 1.13 13.51
N SER A 243 -13.41 1.83 14.00
CA SER A 243 -13.00 3.11 13.41
C SER A 243 -12.58 2.93 11.94
N ASP A 244 -12.67 3.99 11.14
CA ASP A 244 -12.35 3.91 9.69
C ASP A 244 -10.98 3.32 9.43
N GLY A 245 -9.96 3.71 10.19
CA GLY A 245 -8.61 3.15 10.05
C GLY A 245 -8.52 1.67 10.39
N LEU A 246 -9.14 1.23 11.50
CA LEU A 246 -9.20 -0.18 11.86
C LEU A 246 -10.04 -0.98 10.87
N ARG A 247 -11.17 -0.43 10.42
CA ARG A 247 -12.02 -1.05 9.40
C ARG A 247 -11.23 -1.28 8.11
N ARG A 248 -10.44 -0.28 7.68
CA ARG A 248 -9.63 -0.38 6.47
C ARG A 248 -8.59 -1.49 6.55
N ILE A 249 -7.79 -1.53 7.62
CA ILE A 249 -6.75 -2.58 7.72
C ILE A 249 -7.34 -3.97 7.94
N VAL A 250 -8.40 -4.10 8.72
CA VAL A 250 -9.13 -5.35 8.89
C VAL A 250 -9.70 -5.83 7.56
N ASN A 251 -10.28 -4.93 6.76
CA ASN A 251 -10.79 -5.25 5.42
C ASN A 251 -9.69 -5.79 4.49
N ILE A 252 -8.52 -5.12 4.46
CA ILE A 252 -7.37 -5.57 3.66
C ILE A 252 -6.92 -6.97 4.09
N VAL A 253 -6.75 -7.20 5.40
CA VAL A 253 -6.31 -8.50 5.93
C VAL A 253 -7.35 -9.59 5.67
N LEU A 254 -8.65 -9.31 5.87
CA LEU A 254 -9.74 -10.24 5.57
C LEU A 254 -9.80 -10.61 4.09
N ASP A 255 -9.75 -9.62 3.20
CA ASP A 255 -9.85 -9.88 1.76
C ASP A 255 -8.66 -10.71 1.26
N ILE A 256 -7.44 -10.36 1.65
CA ILE A 256 -6.23 -11.12 1.30
C ILE A 256 -6.33 -12.56 1.83
N SER A 257 -6.68 -12.74 3.12
CA SER A 257 -6.73 -14.07 3.74
C SER A 257 -7.80 -14.94 3.10
N PHE A 258 -9.01 -14.44 2.89
CA PHE A 258 -10.06 -15.21 2.19
C PHE A 258 -9.65 -15.60 0.78
N ARG A 259 -9.04 -14.70 0.03
CA ARG A 259 -8.55 -15.01 -1.32
C ARG A 259 -7.47 -16.08 -1.29
N CYS A 260 -6.50 -15.98 -0.38
CA CYS A 260 -5.47 -17.02 -0.19
C CYS A 260 -6.10 -18.39 0.11
N MET A 261 -7.07 -18.42 1.02
CA MET A 261 -7.78 -19.65 1.38
C MET A 261 -8.59 -20.21 0.20
N LEU A 262 -9.38 -19.38 -0.47
CA LEU A 262 -10.21 -19.81 -1.60
C LEU A 262 -9.39 -20.34 -2.77
N LEU A 263 -8.22 -19.73 -3.03
CA LEU A 263 -7.35 -20.10 -4.15
C LEU A 263 -6.48 -21.33 -3.82
N ASN A 264 -6.05 -21.54 -2.57
CA ASN A 264 -4.98 -22.48 -2.28
C ASN A 264 -5.20 -23.44 -1.09
N LYS A 265 -6.34 -23.40 -0.41
CA LYS A 265 -6.61 -24.34 0.70
C LYS A 265 -6.54 -25.82 0.31
N GLY A 266 -6.79 -26.14 -0.95
CA GLY A 266 -6.65 -27.50 -1.48
C GLY A 266 -5.21 -28.01 -1.52
N ILE A 267 -4.21 -27.11 -1.50
CA ILE A 267 -2.77 -27.44 -1.52
C ILE A 267 -2.12 -27.19 -0.17
N TYR A 268 -2.39 -26.05 0.45
CA TYR A 268 -1.67 -25.60 1.63
C TYR A 268 -2.48 -25.70 2.94
N GLY A 269 -3.76 -26.09 2.88
CA GLY A 269 -4.63 -26.18 4.06
C GLY A 269 -4.77 -24.82 4.75
N SER A 270 -4.69 -24.78 6.08
CA SER A 270 -4.72 -23.56 6.90
C SER A 270 -3.52 -22.63 6.67
N ASP A 271 -2.41 -23.14 6.13
CA ASP A 271 -1.19 -22.37 5.85
C ASP A 271 -1.28 -21.53 4.54
N SER A 272 -2.43 -21.50 3.89
CA SER A 272 -2.59 -20.81 2.60
C SER A 272 -2.17 -19.35 2.65
N CYS A 273 -2.42 -18.64 3.76
CA CYS A 273 -2.04 -17.25 3.91
C CYS A 273 -0.51 -17.05 3.92
N THR A 274 0.23 -17.97 4.54
CA THR A 274 1.69 -17.87 4.65
C THR A 274 2.44 -18.43 3.45
N LYS A 275 1.80 -19.30 2.65
CA LYS A 275 2.43 -20.01 1.52
C LYS A 275 2.03 -19.50 0.15
N THR A 276 0.91 -18.78 0.02
CA THR A 276 0.47 -18.23 -1.26
C THR A 276 1.40 -17.10 -1.71
N ALA A 277 1.95 -17.26 -2.91
CA ALA A 277 2.69 -16.20 -3.60
C ALA A 277 1.74 -15.36 -4.46
N GLY A 278 2.14 -14.12 -4.77
CA GLY A 278 1.32 -13.24 -5.62
C GLY A 278 1.70 -11.78 -5.48
N THR A 279 0.85 -10.89 -6.03
CA THR A 279 1.07 -9.44 -6.00
C THR A 279 -0.18 -8.74 -5.48
N VAL A 280 0.00 -7.91 -4.46
CA VAL A 280 -1.04 -7.07 -3.83
C VAL A 280 -0.72 -5.60 -4.10
N LEU A 281 -1.70 -4.87 -4.59
CA LEU A 281 -1.62 -3.43 -4.84
C LEU A 281 -2.44 -2.70 -3.79
N ILE A 282 -1.86 -1.68 -3.14
CA ILE A 282 -2.58 -0.86 -2.17
C ILE A 282 -2.29 0.61 -2.45
N ASP A 283 -3.32 1.35 -2.86
CA ASP A 283 -3.21 2.79 -3.06
C ASP A 283 -3.55 3.52 -1.75
N GLU A 284 -2.67 4.44 -1.33
CA GLU A 284 -2.80 5.24 -0.10
C GLU A 284 -3.08 4.39 1.16
N ILE A 285 -2.16 3.50 1.51
CA ILE A 285 -2.33 2.63 2.68
C ILE A 285 -2.56 3.40 3.98
N ASP A 286 -1.99 4.60 4.08
CA ASP A 286 -2.06 5.51 5.23
C ASP A 286 -3.43 6.15 5.46
N LEU A 287 -4.33 6.08 4.48
CA LEU A 287 -5.63 6.73 4.57
C LEU A 287 -6.40 6.28 5.83
N HIS A 288 -6.79 7.25 6.67
CA HIS A 288 -7.48 7.07 7.96
C HIS A 288 -6.69 6.32 9.04
N LEU A 289 -5.44 5.90 8.80
CA LEU A 289 -4.62 5.25 9.82
C LEU A 289 -4.04 6.26 10.81
N HIS A 290 -4.16 5.95 12.10
CA HIS A 290 -3.44 6.69 13.15
C HIS A 290 -1.92 6.52 12.96
N PRO A 291 -1.08 7.56 13.24
CA PRO A 291 0.38 7.48 13.06
C PRO A 291 1.04 6.26 13.71
N SER A 292 0.58 5.84 14.90
CA SER A 292 1.09 4.62 15.55
C SER A 292 0.82 3.33 14.75
N LEU A 293 -0.27 3.27 14.00
CA LEU A 293 -0.57 2.13 13.14
C LEU A 293 0.18 2.22 11.80
N GLN A 294 0.39 3.45 11.29
CA GLN A 294 1.19 3.67 10.08
C GLN A 294 2.59 3.10 10.20
N SER A 295 3.26 3.25 11.35
CA SER A 295 4.64 2.77 11.55
C SER A 295 4.79 1.24 11.56
N VAL A 296 3.71 0.49 11.78
CA VAL A 296 3.75 -0.97 11.96
C VAL A 296 2.93 -1.77 10.93
N VAL A 297 2.06 -1.10 10.16
CA VAL A 297 1.14 -1.79 9.22
C VAL A 297 1.88 -2.63 8.18
N MET A 298 3.00 -2.13 7.67
CA MET A 298 3.82 -2.84 6.68
C MET A 298 4.40 -4.13 7.26
N LYS A 299 4.94 -4.05 8.49
CA LYS A 299 5.44 -5.22 9.24
C LYS A 299 4.33 -6.26 9.43
N GLY A 300 3.14 -5.82 9.85
CA GLY A 300 2.01 -6.73 10.05
C GLY A 300 1.58 -7.47 8.80
N LEU A 301 1.51 -6.77 7.65
CA LEU A 301 1.17 -7.39 6.37
C LEU A 301 2.25 -8.38 5.91
N GLN A 302 3.53 -8.04 6.01
CA GLN A 302 4.63 -8.95 5.66
C GLN A 302 4.67 -10.18 6.56
N PHE A 303 4.38 -10.03 7.85
CA PHE A 303 4.39 -11.13 8.80
C PHE A 303 3.26 -12.13 8.52
N ALA A 304 2.05 -11.65 8.24
CA ALA A 304 0.91 -12.52 7.92
C ALA A 304 1.00 -13.16 6.52
N PHE A 305 1.62 -12.47 5.57
CA PHE A 305 1.66 -12.86 4.16
C PHE A 305 3.09 -12.82 3.58
N PRO A 306 4.02 -13.62 4.11
CA PRO A 306 5.47 -13.48 3.84
C PRO A 306 5.89 -13.81 2.41
N LYS A 307 5.01 -14.43 1.60
CA LYS A 307 5.26 -14.78 0.19
C LYS A 307 4.58 -13.83 -0.80
N LEU A 308 3.82 -12.86 -0.31
CA LEU A 308 3.20 -11.87 -1.17
C LEU A 308 4.16 -10.70 -1.45
N GLN A 309 4.15 -10.26 -2.69
CA GLN A 309 4.72 -8.99 -3.10
C GLN A 309 3.68 -7.89 -2.90
N PHE A 310 4.07 -6.81 -2.23
CA PHE A 310 3.25 -5.62 -2.05
C PHE A 310 3.81 -4.47 -2.88
N ILE A 311 2.95 -3.79 -3.64
CA ILE A 311 3.25 -2.53 -4.31
C ILE A 311 2.25 -1.51 -3.76
N ILE A 312 2.74 -0.56 -3.00
CA ILE A 312 1.94 0.28 -2.12
C ILE A 312 2.29 1.75 -2.34
N THR A 313 1.30 2.63 -2.28
CA THR A 313 1.54 4.08 -2.26
C THR A 313 1.25 4.65 -0.87
N SER A 314 1.99 5.69 -0.50
CA SER A 314 1.75 6.45 0.72
C SER A 314 2.28 7.88 0.61
N HIS A 315 1.70 8.76 1.41
CA HIS A 315 2.20 10.11 1.70
C HIS A 315 2.70 10.26 3.14
N ALA A 316 2.51 9.25 4.00
CA ALA A 316 2.79 9.34 5.42
C ALA A 316 4.26 9.04 5.73
N PRO A 317 4.99 9.99 6.36
CA PRO A 317 6.38 9.77 6.77
C PRO A 317 6.53 8.58 7.71
N MET A 318 5.55 8.36 8.61
CA MET A 318 5.59 7.25 9.57
C MET A 318 5.63 5.86 8.93
N ILE A 319 5.06 5.67 7.73
CA ILE A 319 5.18 4.39 7.00
C ILE A 319 6.61 4.15 6.54
N MET A 320 7.31 5.22 6.15
CA MET A 320 8.67 5.15 5.61
C MET A 320 9.69 4.78 6.68
N THR A 321 9.45 5.12 7.97
CA THR A 321 10.39 4.85 9.08
C THR A 321 10.59 3.36 9.35
N GLY A 322 9.58 2.54 9.07
CA GLY A 322 9.51 1.13 9.49
C GLY A 322 9.92 0.11 8.41
N ILE A 323 10.37 0.55 7.23
CA ILE A 323 10.72 -0.37 6.14
C ILE A 323 12.20 -0.73 6.24
N PRO A 324 12.57 -2.01 6.52
CA PRO A 324 13.96 -2.44 6.57
C PRO A 324 14.65 -2.25 5.21
N MET A 325 15.95 -1.93 5.27
CA MET A 325 16.80 -1.77 4.11
C MET A 325 17.43 -3.12 3.77
N ASP A 326 16.85 -3.81 2.83
CA ASP A 326 17.33 -5.09 2.31
C ASP A 326 16.93 -5.26 0.83
N ASP A 327 17.41 -6.32 0.18
CA ASP A 327 17.10 -6.60 -1.23
C ASP A 327 15.62 -6.95 -1.49
N ASP A 328 14.88 -7.27 -0.44
CA ASP A 328 13.47 -7.66 -0.51
C ASP A 328 12.52 -6.45 -0.43
N ASN A 329 13.02 -5.28 0.02
CA ASN A 329 12.22 -4.08 0.23
C ASN A 329 12.78 -2.89 -0.54
N LYS A 330 11.90 -2.06 -1.11
CA LYS A 330 12.27 -0.84 -1.84
C LYS A 330 11.36 0.33 -1.49
N ILE A 331 11.94 1.50 -1.36
CA ILE A 331 11.20 2.77 -1.34
C ILE A 331 11.57 3.53 -2.60
N ILE A 332 10.59 3.83 -3.42
CA ILE A 332 10.77 4.52 -4.71
C ILE A 332 10.11 5.88 -4.62
N LYS A 333 10.92 6.93 -4.65
CA LYS A 333 10.45 8.32 -4.71
C LYS A 333 10.18 8.72 -6.16
N LEU A 334 8.96 9.15 -6.40
CA LEU A 334 8.52 9.74 -7.66
C LEU A 334 8.56 11.25 -7.55
N SER A 335 9.19 11.89 -8.52
CA SER A 335 9.34 13.34 -8.59
C SER A 335 9.00 13.85 -9.98
N TYR A 336 8.58 15.09 -10.06
CA TYR A 336 8.41 15.80 -11.33
C TYR A 336 9.28 17.06 -11.31
N ASP A 337 10.08 17.23 -12.34
CA ASP A 337 10.83 18.44 -12.60
C ASP A 337 10.49 18.96 -14.01
N SER A 338 10.50 20.28 -14.17
CA SER A 338 10.14 20.89 -15.46
C SER A 338 11.14 20.62 -16.58
N LYS A 339 12.38 20.24 -16.27
CA LYS A 339 13.45 19.94 -17.23
C LYS A 339 13.51 18.45 -17.55
N ASP A 340 13.46 17.62 -16.49
CA ASP A 340 13.68 16.17 -16.59
C ASP A 340 12.37 15.37 -16.65
N GLY A 341 11.22 16.06 -16.46
CA GLY A 341 9.92 15.42 -16.42
C GLY A 341 9.71 14.55 -15.18
N TYR A 342 8.99 13.45 -15.33
CA TYR A 342 8.74 12.49 -14.25
C TYR A 342 9.92 11.53 -14.09
N THR A 343 10.45 11.45 -12.89
CA THR A 343 11.57 10.56 -12.52
C THR A 343 11.22 9.69 -11.35
N ALA A 344 11.92 8.57 -11.22
CA ALA A 344 11.79 7.64 -10.10
C ALA A 344 13.18 7.26 -9.58
N HIS A 345 13.38 7.39 -8.29
CA HIS A 345 14.65 7.09 -7.64
C HIS A 345 14.42 6.21 -6.41
N GLU A 346 15.23 5.18 -6.25
CA GLU A 346 15.26 4.40 -5.02
C GLU A 346 15.92 5.22 -3.91
N ILE A 347 15.29 5.23 -2.74
CA ILE A 347 15.77 5.96 -1.57
C ILE A 347 15.76 5.07 -0.34
N GLN A 348 16.44 5.52 0.70
CA GLN A 348 16.56 4.81 1.96
C GLN A 348 16.14 5.74 3.10
N THR A 349 15.28 5.23 3.98
CA THR A 349 14.73 6.01 5.11
C THR A 349 14.83 5.27 6.44
N TYR A 350 15.35 4.04 6.43
CA TYR A 350 15.46 3.22 7.64
C TYR A 350 16.35 3.89 8.68
N GLY A 351 15.82 4.04 9.89
CA GLY A 351 16.51 4.73 10.99
C GLY A 351 16.33 6.25 11.02
N MET A 352 15.68 6.84 10.01
CA MET A 352 15.29 8.24 10.04
C MET A 352 14.03 8.44 10.88
N ASP A 353 13.95 9.54 11.62
CA ASP A 353 12.70 9.97 12.23
C ASP A 353 11.77 10.69 11.22
N ALA A 354 10.52 10.88 11.61
CA ALA A 354 9.52 11.46 10.72
C ALA A 354 9.87 12.90 10.29
N SER A 355 10.50 13.70 11.14
CA SER A 355 10.88 15.09 10.83
C SER A 355 11.99 15.12 9.79
N THR A 356 13.00 14.27 9.94
CA THR A 356 14.06 14.10 8.96
C THR A 356 13.53 13.64 7.61
N ILE A 357 12.56 12.70 7.60
CA ILE A 357 11.91 12.25 6.35
C ILE A 357 11.14 13.40 5.68
N ILE A 358 10.38 14.18 6.45
CA ILE A 358 9.63 15.33 5.91
C ILE A 358 10.58 16.33 5.25
N GLU A 359 11.70 16.64 5.89
CA GLU A 359 12.65 17.62 5.41
C GLU A 359 13.53 17.07 4.27
N ALA A 360 14.27 15.98 4.52
CA ALA A 360 15.26 15.47 3.59
C ALA A 360 14.66 14.71 2.40
N VAL A 361 13.53 14.00 2.63
CA VAL A 361 12.92 13.14 1.61
C VAL A 361 11.78 13.83 0.90
N LEU A 362 10.87 14.48 1.63
CA LEU A 362 9.71 15.14 1.05
C LEU A 362 9.99 16.60 0.68
N GLY A 363 11.11 17.19 1.15
CA GLY A 363 11.52 18.56 0.81
C GLY A 363 10.61 19.63 1.42
N VAL A 364 9.92 19.29 2.51
CA VAL A 364 8.97 20.19 3.19
C VAL A 364 9.58 20.63 4.52
N ILE A 365 9.61 21.91 4.77
CA ILE A 365 10.02 22.45 6.09
C ILE A 365 8.90 22.11 7.08
N PRO A 366 9.16 21.27 8.11
CA PRO A 366 8.09 20.78 9.00
C PRO A 366 7.59 21.83 9.99
N ARG A 367 8.14 23.04 9.90
CA ARG A 367 7.92 24.14 10.85
C ARG A 367 7.46 25.40 10.14
N SER A 368 6.75 26.27 10.85
CA SER A 368 6.41 27.61 10.33
C SER A 368 7.70 28.39 10.06
N ALA A 369 7.81 28.99 8.87
CA ALA A 369 8.97 29.80 8.49
C ALA A 369 9.30 30.93 9.50
N LEU A 370 8.28 31.47 10.17
CA LEU A 370 8.45 32.47 11.23
C LEU A 370 9.16 31.91 12.46
N VAL A 371 8.81 30.69 12.88
CA VAL A 371 9.42 30.04 14.04
C VAL A 371 10.85 29.63 13.70
N ASP A 372 11.04 29.10 12.50
CA ASP A 372 12.35 28.68 12.00
C ASP A 372 13.32 29.86 11.93
N ALA A 373 12.92 30.97 11.36
CA ALA A 373 13.73 32.19 11.33
C ALA A 373 14.10 32.71 12.75
N LYS A 374 13.20 32.58 13.74
CA LYS A 374 13.50 32.98 15.13
C LYS A 374 14.48 32.01 15.80
N LEU A 375 14.35 30.71 15.54
CA LEU A 375 15.28 29.70 16.04
C LEU A 375 16.67 29.87 15.45
N ASN A 376 16.76 30.04 14.12
CA ASN A 376 18.04 30.31 13.47
C ASN A 376 18.73 31.53 14.09
N LYS A 377 17.99 32.62 14.28
CA LYS A 377 18.55 33.80 14.95
C LYS A 377 19.01 33.53 16.38
N LEU A 378 18.31 32.69 17.14
CA LEU A 378 18.71 32.30 18.49
C LEU A 378 20.01 31.48 18.47
N PHE A 379 20.12 30.49 17.56
CA PHE A 379 21.32 29.69 17.42
C PHE A 379 22.49 30.49 16.86
N ASP A 380 22.26 31.41 15.90
CA ASP A 380 23.29 32.32 15.41
C ASP A 380 23.89 33.18 16.55
N LEU A 381 23.08 33.66 17.50
CA LEU A 381 23.57 34.39 18.67
C LEU A 381 24.43 33.50 19.58
N ILE A 382 24.02 32.24 19.78
CA ILE A 382 24.79 31.26 20.57
C ILE A 382 26.12 30.95 19.89
N ASP A 383 26.14 30.72 18.58
CA ASP A 383 27.31 30.36 17.80
C ASP A 383 28.32 31.55 17.68
N ASN A 384 27.80 32.78 17.76
CA ASN A 384 28.63 33.99 17.78
C ASN A 384 29.09 34.39 19.21
N GLU A 385 28.79 33.57 20.22
CA GLU A 385 29.17 33.81 21.63
C GLU A 385 28.46 35.04 22.26
N ASP A 386 27.34 35.49 21.65
CA ASP A 386 26.51 36.60 22.14
C ASP A 386 25.50 36.10 23.19
N TYR A 387 25.98 35.64 24.35
CA TYR A 387 25.17 34.86 25.31
C TYR A 387 24.07 35.68 26.00
N GLU A 388 24.30 36.99 26.33
CA GLU A 388 23.27 37.84 26.92
C GLU A 388 22.07 38.07 25.98
N PRO A 389 22.25 38.48 24.70
CA PRO A 389 21.18 38.57 23.72
C PRO A 389 20.50 37.25 23.42
N ALA A 390 21.27 36.15 23.41
CA ALA A 390 20.73 34.80 23.23
C ALA A 390 19.78 34.38 24.36
N THR A 391 20.18 34.63 25.60
CA THR A 391 19.38 34.33 26.80
C THR A 391 18.06 35.15 26.81
N GLU A 392 18.12 36.44 26.46
CA GLU A 392 16.92 37.26 26.35
C GLU A 392 15.98 36.76 25.25
N LYS A 393 16.56 36.40 24.10
CA LYS A 393 15.82 35.82 22.96
C LYS A 393 15.19 34.48 23.29
N LEU A 394 15.89 33.61 23.99
CA LEU A 394 15.36 32.35 24.49
C LEU A 394 14.16 32.57 25.43
N ARG A 395 14.27 33.52 26.34
CA ARG A 395 13.17 33.88 27.28
C ARG A 395 11.94 34.39 26.54
N GLU A 396 12.11 35.30 25.54
CA GLU A 396 11.03 35.76 24.71
C GLU A 396 10.32 34.63 23.98
N MET A 397 11.13 33.69 23.41
CA MET A 397 10.61 32.57 22.66
C MET A 397 9.88 31.57 23.57
N LYS A 398 10.38 31.29 24.77
CA LYS A 398 9.68 30.47 25.76
C LYS A 398 8.34 31.08 26.16
N GLN A 399 8.27 32.40 26.35
CA GLN A 399 7.00 33.09 26.61
C GLN A 399 6.01 33.01 25.46
N GLN A 400 6.50 33.07 24.21
CA GLN A 400 5.67 33.07 23.00
C GLN A 400 5.19 31.68 22.60
N PHE A 401 6.03 30.66 22.69
CA PHE A 401 5.82 29.32 22.16
C PHE A 401 5.63 28.24 23.24
N GLY A 402 5.84 28.60 24.51
CA GLY A 402 5.86 27.65 25.62
C GLY A 402 7.19 26.90 25.75
N ASP A 403 7.34 26.16 26.84
CA ASP A 403 8.58 25.42 27.17
C ASP A 403 8.71 24.08 26.42
N ASN A 404 7.66 23.64 25.72
CA ASN A 404 7.60 22.31 25.10
C ASN A 404 8.28 22.22 23.72
N LEU A 405 8.87 23.31 23.22
CA LEU A 405 9.59 23.28 21.95
C LEU A 405 10.99 22.68 22.20
N PRO A 406 11.33 21.47 21.63
CA PRO A 406 12.60 20.78 21.94
C PRO A 406 13.86 21.62 21.70
N ASP A 407 13.82 22.48 20.65
CA ASP A 407 14.94 23.35 20.31
C ASP A 407 15.22 24.44 21.37
N LEU A 408 14.20 24.91 22.08
CA LEU A 408 14.37 25.85 23.17
C LEU A 408 15.05 25.18 24.38
N SER A 409 14.69 23.92 24.65
CA SER A 409 15.37 23.13 25.68
C SER A 409 16.83 22.85 25.32
N LYS A 410 17.11 22.59 24.03
CA LYS A 410 18.48 22.41 23.53
C LYS A 410 19.29 23.70 23.64
N ALA A 411 18.72 24.84 23.25
CA ALA A 411 19.36 26.15 23.36
C ALA A 411 19.65 26.54 24.81
N ASP A 412 18.70 26.23 25.72
CA ASP A 412 18.86 26.46 27.17
C ASP A 412 20.03 25.64 27.75
N ALA A 413 20.10 24.35 27.41
CA ALA A 413 21.18 23.48 27.82
C ALA A 413 22.55 23.94 27.28
N MET A 414 22.61 24.38 26.01
CA MET A 414 23.82 24.90 25.38
C MET A 414 24.29 26.21 26.09
N LEU A 415 23.39 27.16 26.31
CA LEU A 415 23.72 28.43 27.01
C LEU A 415 24.21 28.17 28.44
N ASN A 416 23.53 27.30 29.19
CA ASN A 416 23.96 26.95 30.53
C ASN A 416 25.36 26.31 30.55
N PHE A 417 25.67 25.44 29.56
CA PHE A 417 26.98 24.80 29.47
C PHE A 417 28.10 25.82 29.12
N LEU A 418 27.83 26.70 28.17
CA LEU A 418 28.84 27.68 27.68
C LEU A 418 29.11 28.78 28.72
N MET A 419 28.07 29.27 29.42
CA MET A 419 28.19 30.31 30.44
C MET A 419 28.91 29.80 31.72
N VAL A 420 28.72 28.52 32.12
CA VAL A 420 29.45 27.94 33.27
C VAL A 420 30.96 27.75 32.95
N GLY A 421 31.32 27.52 31.68
CA GLY A 421 32.72 27.38 31.28
C GLY A 421 33.54 28.69 31.32
N GLU A 422 32.90 29.86 31.31
CA GLU A 422 33.55 31.16 31.47
C GLU A 422 33.86 31.50 32.94
N ASP A 423 33.02 31.06 33.89
CA ASP A 423 33.26 31.32 35.34
C ASP A 423 34.43 30.51 35.93
N ASP A 424 34.82 29.37 35.33
CA ASP A 424 35.96 28.54 35.76
C ASP A 424 37.30 28.96 35.17
N SER A 425 37.34 30.01 34.36
CA SER A 425 38.56 30.51 33.69
C SER A 425 39.13 31.85 34.23
N HIS A 426 38.66 32.27 35.43
CA HIS A 426 39.22 33.42 36.14
C HIS A 426 39.83 33.06 37.49
#